data_cd6293a2a1393b93e444d556556cc0da
#
_entry.id   cd6293a2a1393b93e444d556556cc0da
#
_cell.length_a   1.000
_cell.length_b   1.000
_cell.length_c   1.000
_cell.angle_alpha   90.00
_cell.angle_beta   90.00
_cell.angle_gamma   90.00
#
_symmetry.space_group_name_H-M   'P 1'
#
loop_
_entity.id
_entity.type
_entity.pdbx_description
1 polymer ?
#
loop_
_entity_poly.entity_id
_entity_poly.type
_entity_poly.pdbx_seq_one_letter_code
_entity_poly.pdbx_strand_id
1 'polypeptide(L)'
;RDLRMSRGLGDVYKRQTKSRDVNTQAVFSLRGKPLNSYGLTKKVVYENEEFNLLQAALNIEDGLDGLRYNKVIVATDADVDGMHIRLLIITFFLQFFPDLIKKGHVYILQTPLFRVRNKKKTSYCYTEEERVKAIEELGPNPEITRFKGLGEISPDEFKHFIGKDMRLEQVSLRKTDLVKELLEFYMGKNTMERQNFIINNLVIEEDLAS
;
A
#
# COMPACT_ATOMS: atom_id res chain seq x y z
N ARG A 1 -3.90 11.12 14.45
CA ARG A 1 -4.91 10.75 13.44
C ARG A 1 -4.23 10.14 12.22
N ASP A 2 -4.83 9.15 11.63
CA ASP A 2 -4.29 8.40 10.50
C ASP A 2 -5.20 8.60 9.27
N LEU A 3 -4.62 8.98 8.13
CA LEU A 3 -5.31 8.98 6.83
C LEU A 3 -4.90 7.72 6.07
N ARG A 4 -5.89 6.96 5.62
CA ARG A 4 -5.69 5.80 4.76
C ARG A 4 -6.11 6.10 3.35
N MET A 5 -5.23 5.81 2.42
CA MET A 5 -5.49 5.84 1.00
C MET A 5 -5.67 4.42 0.51
N SER A 6 -6.81 4.15 -0.09
CA SER A 6 -7.16 2.82 -0.57
C SER A 6 -7.74 2.91 -1.97
N ARG A 7 -7.30 2.05 -2.85
CA ARG A 7 -8.04 1.74 -4.07
C ARG A 7 -9.19 0.82 -3.69
N GLY A 8 -10.40 1.26 -3.91
CA GLY A 8 -11.57 0.40 -3.74
C GLY A 8 -12.67 0.83 -4.68
N LEU A 9 -13.13 -0.09 -5.51
CA LEU A 9 -14.50 -0.09 -5.98
C LEU A 9 -15.38 0.05 -4.73
N GLY A 10 -16.47 0.79 -4.81
CA GLY A 10 -17.29 1.26 -3.67
C GLY A 10 -17.50 0.32 -2.48
N ASP A 11 -17.34 -1.01 -2.66
CA ASP A 11 -17.50 -1.99 -1.58
C ASP A 11 -16.29 -2.07 -0.64
N VAL A 12 -15.05 -1.93 -1.15
CA VAL A 12 -13.84 -1.89 -0.30
C VAL A 12 -13.82 -0.62 0.52
N TYR A 13 -14.15 0.52 -0.09
CA TYR A 13 -14.29 1.79 0.62
C TYR A 13 -15.34 1.72 1.74
N LYS A 14 -16.52 1.15 1.48
CA LYS A 14 -17.57 0.97 2.48
C LYS A 14 -17.12 0.07 3.64
N ARG A 15 -16.36 -0.99 3.35
CA ARG A 15 -15.82 -1.90 4.38
C ARG A 15 -14.79 -1.20 5.26
N GLN A 16 -13.83 -0.49 4.67
CA GLN A 16 -12.82 0.26 5.41
C GLN A 16 -13.44 1.37 6.26
N THR A 17 -14.39 2.10 5.71
CA THR A 17 -15.10 3.18 6.41
C THR A 17 -15.86 2.66 7.64
N LYS A 18 -16.48 1.48 7.55
CA LYS A 18 -17.17 0.85 8.69
C LYS A 18 -16.22 0.27 9.74
N SER A 19 -15.02 -0.10 9.35
CA SER A 19 -14.05 -0.78 10.22
C SER A 19 -13.11 0.16 10.96
N ARG A 20 -13.01 1.44 10.53
CA ARG A 20 -12.10 2.42 11.12
C ARG A 20 -12.55 2.87 12.50
N ASP A 21 -11.60 3.32 13.31
CA ASP A 21 -11.89 4.16 14.47
C ASP A 21 -12.18 5.59 14.00
N VAL A 22 -13.44 6.01 14.08
CA VAL A 22 -13.92 7.32 13.59
C VAL A 22 -13.28 8.50 14.31
N ASN A 23 -12.78 8.33 15.53
CA ASN A 23 -12.17 9.39 16.32
C ASN A 23 -10.73 9.68 15.91
N THR A 24 -10.02 8.65 15.41
CA THR A 24 -8.58 8.73 15.15
C THR A 24 -8.20 8.48 13.69
N GLN A 25 -9.10 7.93 12.88
CA GLN A 25 -8.81 7.47 11.54
C GLN A 25 -9.76 8.06 10.51
N ALA A 26 -9.22 8.52 9.38
CA ALA A 26 -9.98 8.84 8.18
C ALA A 26 -9.60 7.90 7.03
N VAL A 27 -10.44 7.80 6.03
CA VAL A 27 -10.20 7.04 4.80
C VAL A 27 -10.36 7.96 3.61
N PHE A 28 -9.35 7.98 2.75
CA PHE A 28 -9.37 8.64 1.46
C PHE A 28 -9.37 7.56 0.36
N SER A 29 -10.37 7.58 -0.50
CA SER A 29 -10.52 6.59 -1.57
C SER A 29 -9.93 7.09 -2.87
N LEU A 30 -9.01 6.30 -3.46
CA LEU A 30 -8.49 6.53 -4.81
C LEU A 30 -9.47 5.96 -5.84
N ARG A 31 -9.80 6.72 -6.88
CA ARG A 31 -10.76 6.34 -7.94
C ARG A 31 -10.14 5.53 -9.09
N GLY A 32 -9.01 4.93 -8.87
CA GLY A 32 -8.29 4.15 -9.88
C GLY A 32 -6.78 4.21 -9.71
N LYS A 33 -6.04 4.08 -10.79
CA LYS A 33 -4.59 4.32 -10.78
C LYS A 33 -4.34 5.82 -10.79
N PRO A 34 -3.64 6.38 -9.80
CA PRO A 34 -3.28 7.78 -9.78
C PRO A 34 -2.42 8.17 -10.99
N LEU A 35 -2.42 9.45 -11.32
CA LEU A 35 -1.53 10.00 -12.34
C LEU A 35 -0.07 9.74 -11.97
N ASN A 36 0.75 9.30 -12.94
CA ASN A 36 2.19 9.30 -12.75
C ASN A 36 2.70 10.75 -12.73
N SER A 37 3.05 11.22 -11.56
CA SER A 37 3.46 12.61 -11.33
C SER A 37 4.94 12.86 -11.63
N TYR A 38 5.73 11.83 -11.97
CA TYR A 38 7.15 12.00 -12.26
C TYR A 38 7.38 12.92 -13.46
N GLY A 39 8.25 13.91 -13.28
CA GLY A 39 8.59 14.88 -14.33
C GLY A 39 7.50 15.90 -14.64
N LEU A 40 6.36 15.87 -13.95
CA LEU A 40 5.30 16.87 -14.10
C LEU A 40 5.58 18.10 -13.22
N THR A 41 5.03 19.25 -13.65
CA THR A 41 5.08 20.49 -12.86
C THR A 41 4.01 20.46 -11.77
N LYS A 42 4.21 21.26 -10.71
CA LYS A 42 3.19 21.45 -9.65
C LYS A 42 1.83 21.84 -10.22
N LYS A 43 1.80 22.71 -11.22
CA LYS A 43 0.55 23.17 -11.84
C LYS A 43 -0.25 21.99 -12.38
N VAL A 44 0.35 21.15 -13.20
CA VAL A 44 -0.32 19.98 -13.81
C VAL A 44 -0.81 19.00 -12.75
N VAL A 45 -0.02 18.78 -11.69
CA VAL A 45 -0.40 17.87 -10.60
C VAL A 45 -1.55 18.46 -9.78
N TYR A 46 -1.59 19.77 -9.56
CA TYR A 46 -2.65 20.44 -8.82
C TYR A 46 -3.96 20.56 -9.63
N GLU A 47 -3.88 20.53 -10.95
CA GLU A 47 -5.06 20.41 -11.83
C GLU A 47 -5.67 19.01 -11.80
N ASN A 48 -4.92 17.99 -11.34
CA ASN A 48 -5.45 16.65 -11.14
C ASN A 48 -6.36 16.63 -9.88
N GLU A 49 -7.64 16.33 -10.08
CA GLU A 49 -8.66 16.39 -9.01
C GLU A 49 -8.28 15.51 -7.80
N GLU A 50 -7.75 14.30 -8.05
CA GLU A 50 -7.45 13.34 -7.01
C GLU A 50 -6.28 13.79 -6.12
N PHE A 51 -5.20 14.29 -6.73
CA PHE A 51 -4.07 14.85 -5.98
C PHE A 51 -4.41 16.17 -5.30
N ASN A 52 -5.24 17.00 -5.90
CA ASN A 52 -5.73 18.23 -5.28
C ASN A 52 -6.52 17.90 -4.00
N LEU A 53 -7.50 16.99 -4.10
CA LEU A 53 -8.29 16.55 -2.95
C LEU A 53 -7.42 15.87 -1.87
N LEU A 54 -6.40 15.11 -2.26
CA LEU A 54 -5.48 14.48 -1.31
C LEU A 54 -4.67 15.51 -0.53
N GLN A 55 -4.12 16.52 -1.21
CA GLN A 55 -3.40 17.62 -0.57
C GLN A 55 -4.28 18.39 0.42
N ALA A 56 -5.49 18.74 0.00
CA ALA A 56 -6.46 19.42 0.84
C ALA A 56 -6.88 18.56 2.05
N ALA A 57 -7.09 17.25 1.85
CA ALA A 57 -7.40 16.33 2.93
C ALA A 57 -6.28 16.25 3.98
N LEU A 58 -5.03 16.23 3.52
CA LEU A 58 -3.83 16.22 4.38
C LEU A 58 -3.51 17.59 4.96
N ASN A 59 -3.97 18.68 4.32
CA ASN A 59 -3.63 20.06 4.61
C ASN A 59 -2.12 20.34 4.51
N ILE A 60 -1.54 20.00 3.35
CA ILE A 60 -0.11 20.10 3.08
C ILE A 60 0.24 21.04 1.93
N GLU A 61 -0.74 21.82 1.43
CA GLU A 61 -0.53 22.73 0.29
C GLU A 61 0.56 23.75 0.57
N ASP A 62 0.59 24.30 1.77
CA ASP A 62 1.54 25.32 2.23
C ASP A 62 2.68 24.74 3.10
N GLY A 63 2.83 23.42 3.14
CA GLY A 63 3.85 22.75 3.93
C GLY A 63 3.27 21.81 4.99
N LEU A 64 4.11 21.36 5.93
CA LEU A 64 3.71 20.33 6.90
C LEU A 64 3.22 20.88 8.26
N ASP A 65 3.30 22.19 8.48
CA ASP A 65 2.93 22.78 9.79
C ASP A 65 1.44 22.59 10.09
N GLY A 66 0.62 22.51 9.04
CA GLY A 66 -0.81 22.24 9.14
C GLY A 66 -1.22 20.79 9.00
N LEU A 67 -0.28 19.85 8.98
CA LEU A 67 -0.57 18.44 8.73
C LEU A 67 -1.64 17.88 9.68
N ARG A 68 -2.75 17.39 9.12
CA ARG A 68 -3.90 16.91 9.90
C ARG A 68 -3.70 15.51 10.47
N TYR A 69 -2.89 14.70 9.83
CA TYR A 69 -2.74 13.27 10.16
C TYR A 69 -1.28 12.94 10.42
N ASN A 70 -0.99 12.39 11.57
CA ASN A 70 0.36 12.00 11.93
C ASN A 70 0.90 10.84 11.08
N LYS A 71 0.00 9.97 10.63
CA LYS A 71 0.34 8.85 9.74
C LYS A 71 -0.53 8.88 8.48
N VAL A 72 0.12 8.80 7.34
CA VAL A 72 -0.49 8.63 6.02
C VAL A 72 -0.22 7.20 5.58
N ILE A 73 -1.25 6.38 5.55
CA ILE A 73 -1.12 4.93 5.35
C ILE A 73 -1.66 4.55 3.98
N VAL A 74 -0.80 4.06 3.11
CA VAL A 74 -1.17 3.55 1.79
C VAL A 74 -1.62 2.09 1.93
N ALA A 75 -2.88 1.83 1.66
CA ALA A 75 -3.49 0.51 1.70
C ALA A 75 -3.94 0.09 0.30
N THR A 76 -3.32 -0.93 -0.25
CA THR A 76 -3.62 -1.46 -1.60
C THR A 76 -3.65 -2.98 -1.58
N ASP A 77 -4.19 -3.57 -2.62
CA ASP A 77 -4.13 -5.01 -2.83
C ASP A 77 -2.69 -5.52 -2.89
N ALA A 78 -2.48 -6.78 -2.57
CA ALA A 78 -1.17 -7.42 -2.58
C ALA A 78 -0.72 -7.89 -3.98
N ASP A 79 -1.39 -7.45 -5.02
CA ASP A 79 -1.10 -7.77 -6.41
C ASP A 79 -0.18 -6.73 -7.09
N VAL A 80 0.17 -6.98 -8.36
CA VAL A 80 1.03 -6.09 -9.16
C VAL A 80 0.41 -4.72 -9.39
N ASP A 81 -0.90 -4.62 -9.50
CA ASP A 81 -1.62 -3.36 -9.64
C ASP A 81 -1.56 -2.54 -8.35
N GLY A 82 -1.72 -3.18 -7.20
CA GLY A 82 -1.57 -2.55 -5.90
C GLY A 82 -0.15 -2.05 -5.66
N MET A 83 0.87 -2.81 -6.04
CA MET A 83 2.27 -2.36 -5.99
C MET A 83 2.51 -1.15 -6.87
N HIS A 84 1.94 -1.11 -8.08
CA HIS A 84 2.04 0.04 -8.97
C HIS A 84 1.37 1.29 -8.36
N ILE A 85 0.19 1.16 -7.77
CA ILE A 85 -0.49 2.27 -7.09
C ILE A 85 0.33 2.81 -5.92
N ARG A 86 0.93 1.94 -5.11
CA ARG A 86 1.87 2.35 -4.04
C ARG A 86 2.99 3.20 -4.60
N LEU A 87 3.62 2.73 -5.68
CA LEU A 87 4.72 3.45 -6.32
C LEU A 87 4.29 4.81 -6.86
N LEU A 88 3.11 4.93 -7.47
CA LEU A 88 2.57 6.21 -7.96
C LEU A 88 2.35 7.21 -6.82
N ILE A 89 1.79 6.78 -5.70
CA ILE A 89 1.56 7.64 -4.53
C ILE A 89 2.90 8.03 -3.86
N ILE A 90 3.82 7.09 -3.71
CA ILE A 90 5.15 7.37 -3.16
C ILE A 90 5.91 8.36 -4.06
N THR A 91 5.83 8.20 -5.38
CA THR A 91 6.41 9.12 -6.36
C THR A 91 5.88 10.54 -6.18
N PHE A 92 4.56 10.68 -6.02
CA PHE A 92 3.93 11.97 -5.74
C PHE A 92 4.50 12.63 -4.47
N PHE A 93 4.58 11.89 -3.37
CA PHE A 93 5.14 12.44 -2.12
C PHE A 93 6.64 12.73 -2.24
N LEU A 94 7.43 11.86 -2.86
CA LEU A 94 8.87 12.08 -3.03
C LEU A 94 9.17 13.33 -3.86
N GLN A 95 8.35 13.60 -4.87
CA GLN A 95 8.59 14.70 -5.80
C GLN A 95 8.08 16.04 -5.28
N PHE A 96 6.93 16.07 -4.62
CA PHE A 96 6.27 17.31 -4.22
C PHE A 96 6.27 17.58 -2.71
N PHE A 97 6.34 16.53 -1.91
CA PHE A 97 6.28 16.59 -0.44
C PHE A 97 7.33 15.69 0.22
N PRO A 98 8.62 15.80 -0.16
CA PRO A 98 9.66 14.89 0.34
C PRO A 98 9.81 14.90 1.86
N ASP A 99 9.48 16.01 2.51
CA ASP A 99 9.54 16.14 3.95
C ASP A 99 8.50 15.30 4.68
N LEU A 100 7.38 14.97 4.03
CA LEU A 100 6.39 14.03 4.57
C LEU A 100 7.00 12.64 4.79
N ILE A 101 7.87 12.21 3.86
CA ILE A 101 8.61 10.94 3.98
C ILE A 101 9.79 11.07 4.93
N LYS A 102 10.60 12.14 4.81
CA LYS A 102 11.78 12.36 5.67
C LYS A 102 11.42 12.44 7.15
N LYS A 103 10.28 13.05 7.49
CA LYS A 103 9.76 13.15 8.86
C LYS A 103 9.02 11.89 9.32
N GLY A 104 8.93 10.86 8.46
CA GLY A 104 8.39 9.55 8.82
C GLY A 104 6.88 9.45 8.92
N HIS A 105 6.15 10.24 8.14
CA HIS A 105 4.69 10.25 8.17
C HIS A 105 4.04 9.23 7.21
N VAL A 106 4.78 8.69 6.23
CA VAL A 106 4.23 7.80 5.19
C VAL A 106 4.50 6.34 5.52
N TYR A 107 3.46 5.53 5.44
CA TYR A 107 3.49 4.10 5.73
C TYR A 107 2.76 3.29 4.67
N ILE A 108 3.15 2.04 4.51
CA ILE A 108 2.44 1.03 3.74
C ILE A 108 1.77 0.08 4.72
N LEU A 109 0.47 -0.18 4.53
CA LEU A 109 -0.24 -1.18 5.30
C LEU A 109 0.12 -2.56 4.77
N GLN A 110 0.65 -3.42 5.64
CA GLN A 110 0.77 -4.84 5.34
C GLN A 110 -0.56 -5.52 5.60
N THR A 111 -1.06 -6.25 4.60
CA THR A 111 -2.28 -7.05 4.69
C THR A 111 -1.92 -8.52 4.65
N PRO A 112 -2.66 -9.40 5.36
CA PRO A 112 -2.37 -10.82 5.33
C PRO A 112 -2.57 -11.40 3.93
N LEU A 113 -1.71 -12.34 3.56
CA LEU A 113 -1.80 -13.10 2.30
C LEU A 113 -2.66 -14.35 2.49
N PHE A 114 -2.67 -14.91 3.71
CA PHE A 114 -3.41 -16.13 4.00
C PHE A 114 -4.17 -16.03 5.32
N ARG A 115 -5.29 -16.74 5.36
CA ARG A 115 -6.01 -17.08 6.58
C ARG A 115 -5.98 -18.58 6.75
N VAL A 116 -5.47 -19.05 7.88
CA VAL A 116 -5.45 -20.47 8.28
C VAL A 116 -6.34 -20.61 9.50
N ARG A 117 -7.38 -21.42 9.42
CA ARG A 117 -8.34 -21.57 10.52
C ARG A 117 -8.76 -23.01 10.77
N ASN A 118 -9.11 -23.30 12.01
CA ASN A 118 -9.86 -24.48 12.42
C ASN A 118 -11.08 -24.03 13.24
N LYS A 119 -11.83 -24.96 13.81
CA LYS A 119 -13.02 -24.67 14.63
C LYS A 119 -12.74 -23.86 15.88
N LYS A 120 -11.47 -23.77 16.34
CA LYS A 120 -11.08 -23.13 17.61
C LYS A 120 -10.29 -21.85 17.45
N LYS A 121 -9.46 -21.75 16.39
CA LYS A 121 -8.51 -20.64 16.20
C LYS A 121 -8.44 -20.24 14.72
N THR A 122 -8.29 -18.92 14.50
CA THR A 122 -7.96 -18.33 13.19
C THR A 122 -6.61 -17.63 13.29
N SER A 123 -5.73 -17.92 12.35
CA SER A 123 -4.41 -17.26 12.21
C SER A 123 -4.35 -16.55 10.87
N TYR A 124 -3.85 -15.31 10.87
CA TYR A 124 -3.60 -14.53 9.68
C TYR A 124 -2.11 -14.47 9.42
N CYS A 125 -1.71 -14.84 8.20
CA CYS A 125 -0.31 -15.01 7.84
C CYS A 125 0.05 -14.03 6.72
N TYR A 126 1.17 -13.36 6.88
CA TYR A 126 1.67 -12.31 5.99
C TYR A 126 2.79 -12.83 5.08
N THR A 127 3.36 -13.99 5.40
CA THR A 127 4.37 -14.67 4.62
C THR A 127 4.03 -16.15 4.49
N GLU A 128 4.71 -16.83 3.58
CA GLU A 128 4.58 -18.28 3.38
C GLU A 128 5.08 -19.05 4.61
N GLU A 129 6.15 -18.58 5.24
CA GLU A 129 6.71 -19.18 6.46
C GLU A 129 5.72 -19.07 7.63
N GLU A 130 5.02 -17.94 7.77
CA GLU A 130 3.96 -17.79 8.78
C GLU A 130 2.80 -18.75 8.50
N ARG A 131 2.47 -18.98 7.22
CA ARG A 131 1.43 -19.94 6.83
C ARG A 131 1.79 -21.37 7.26
N VAL A 132 3.00 -21.80 6.95
CA VAL A 132 3.50 -23.16 7.32
C VAL A 132 3.43 -23.35 8.83
N LYS A 133 3.95 -22.39 9.60
CA LYS A 133 3.89 -22.43 11.08
C LYS A 133 2.45 -22.49 11.60
N ALA A 134 1.56 -21.70 11.01
CA ALA A 134 0.15 -21.70 11.41
C ALA A 134 -0.54 -23.04 11.13
N ILE A 135 -0.20 -23.72 10.04
CA ILE A 135 -0.70 -25.07 9.72
C ILE A 135 -0.24 -26.06 10.78
N GLU A 136 1.03 -26.04 11.15
CA GLU A 136 1.59 -26.90 12.19
C GLU A 136 0.91 -26.69 13.56
N GLU A 137 0.71 -25.43 13.94
CA GLU A 137 0.08 -25.06 15.22
C GLU A 137 -1.42 -25.44 15.28
N LEU A 138 -2.15 -25.30 14.17
CA LEU A 138 -3.61 -25.54 14.15
C LEU A 138 -3.95 -27.05 14.05
N GLY A 139 -2.98 -27.89 13.76
CA GLY A 139 -3.14 -29.33 13.67
C GLY A 139 -3.69 -29.81 12.31
N PRO A 140 -4.22 -31.01 12.22
CA PRO A 140 -4.57 -31.64 10.96
C PRO A 140 -5.76 -30.95 10.27
N ASN A 141 -5.62 -30.77 8.96
CA ASN A 141 -6.65 -30.26 8.04
C ASN A 141 -7.27 -28.89 8.40
N PRO A 142 -6.48 -27.83 8.63
CA PRO A 142 -7.02 -26.50 8.76
C PRO A 142 -7.56 -25.99 7.41
N GLU A 143 -8.57 -25.16 7.44
CA GLU A 143 -9.02 -24.44 6.26
C GLU A 143 -8.02 -23.33 5.94
N ILE A 144 -7.55 -23.27 4.69
CA ILE A 144 -6.61 -22.26 4.20
C ILE A 144 -7.31 -21.43 3.13
N THR A 145 -7.33 -20.10 3.33
CA THR A 145 -7.83 -19.15 2.34
C THR A 145 -6.66 -18.23 1.95
N ARG A 146 -6.41 -18.06 0.64
CA ARG A 146 -5.49 -17.06 0.12
C ARG A 146 -6.27 -15.81 -0.25
N PHE A 147 -5.83 -14.65 0.26
CA PHE A 147 -6.39 -13.35 -0.10
C PHE A 147 -5.64 -12.79 -1.32
N LYS A 148 -6.37 -12.48 -2.38
CA LYS A 148 -5.83 -11.83 -3.58
C LYS A 148 -5.92 -10.31 -3.49
N GLY A 149 -6.90 -9.79 -2.73
CA GLY A 149 -7.08 -8.36 -2.54
C GLY A 149 -7.86 -8.02 -1.28
N LEU A 150 -7.88 -6.73 -0.92
CA LEU A 150 -8.58 -6.19 0.25
C LEU A 150 -10.09 -6.45 0.20
N GLY A 151 -10.66 -6.60 -1.00
CA GLY A 151 -12.06 -6.89 -1.23
C GLY A 151 -12.51 -8.28 -0.77
N GLU A 152 -11.59 -9.21 -0.57
CA GLU A 152 -11.89 -10.57 -0.11
C GLU A 152 -11.93 -10.67 1.43
N ILE A 153 -11.40 -9.65 2.12
CA ILE A 153 -11.38 -9.58 3.58
C ILE A 153 -12.70 -8.96 4.06
N SER A 154 -13.42 -9.66 4.92
CA SER A 154 -14.67 -9.13 5.49
C SER A 154 -14.41 -7.88 6.36
N PRO A 155 -15.42 -6.98 6.56
CA PRO A 155 -15.23 -5.81 7.42
C PRO A 155 -14.84 -6.15 8.85
N ASP A 156 -15.34 -7.25 9.39
CA ASP A 156 -15.04 -7.68 10.76
C ASP A 156 -13.61 -8.22 10.88
N GLU A 157 -13.13 -8.94 9.87
CA GLU A 157 -11.72 -9.34 9.78
C GLU A 157 -10.82 -8.14 9.57
N PHE A 158 -11.22 -7.20 8.72
CA PHE A 158 -10.44 -6.02 8.41
C PHE A 158 -10.14 -5.15 9.64
N LYS A 159 -11.04 -5.10 10.61
CA LYS A 159 -10.81 -4.41 11.90
C LYS A 159 -9.54 -4.88 12.62
N HIS A 160 -9.20 -6.15 12.53
CA HIS A 160 -8.00 -6.70 13.16
C HIS A 160 -6.71 -6.16 12.52
N PHE A 161 -6.74 -5.84 11.22
CA PHE A 161 -5.55 -5.38 10.48
C PHE A 161 -5.33 -3.88 10.54
N ILE A 162 -6.35 -3.12 10.95
CA ILE A 162 -6.29 -1.67 11.03
C ILE A 162 -6.42 -1.15 12.46
N GLY A 163 -6.45 -2.04 13.44
CA GLY A 163 -6.50 -1.75 14.87
C GLY A 163 -5.13 -1.37 15.45
N LYS A 164 -4.98 -1.61 16.75
CA LYS A 164 -3.74 -1.30 17.48
C LYS A 164 -2.54 -2.12 16.98
N ASP A 165 -2.78 -3.33 16.53
CA ASP A 165 -1.76 -4.30 16.09
C ASP A 165 -1.52 -4.28 14.57
N MET A 166 -1.93 -3.18 13.89
CA MET A 166 -1.69 -3.07 12.44
C MET A 166 -0.20 -3.12 12.13
N ARG A 167 0.15 -3.90 11.11
CA ARG A 167 1.52 -4.00 10.62
C ARG A 167 1.77 -2.90 9.59
N LEU A 168 2.65 -1.98 9.94
CA LEU A 168 3.01 -0.84 9.09
C LEU A 168 4.48 -0.92 8.71
N GLU A 169 4.74 -0.74 7.42
CA GLU A 169 6.08 -0.54 6.89
C GLU A 169 6.28 0.95 6.61
N GLN A 170 7.23 1.58 7.31
CA GLN A 170 7.52 2.99 7.13
C GLN A 170 8.28 3.21 5.83
N VAL A 171 7.79 4.12 5.01
CA VAL A 171 8.54 4.60 3.85
C VAL A 171 9.65 5.53 4.33
N SER A 172 10.90 5.14 4.13
CA SER A 172 12.07 5.91 4.58
C SER A 172 13.07 6.10 3.45
N LEU A 173 13.84 7.17 3.54
CA LEU A 173 14.95 7.47 2.64
C LEU A 173 16.27 7.32 3.40
N ARG A 174 17.18 6.54 2.85
CA ARG A 174 18.57 6.48 3.33
C ARG A 174 19.37 7.63 2.68
N LYS A 175 20.39 8.11 3.36
CA LYS A 175 21.27 9.17 2.82
C LYS A 175 22.00 8.78 1.51
N THR A 176 22.16 7.48 1.29
CA THR A 176 22.79 6.89 0.10
C THR A 176 21.82 6.62 -1.04
N ASP A 177 20.52 6.81 -0.84
CA ASP A 177 19.53 6.49 -1.86
C ASP A 177 19.57 7.52 -2.99
N LEU A 178 19.80 7.05 -4.19
CA LEU A 178 19.79 7.83 -5.43
C LEU A 178 18.33 8.00 -5.89
N VAL A 179 17.53 8.71 -5.10
CA VAL A 179 16.06 8.82 -5.28
C VAL A 179 15.69 9.28 -6.68
N LYS A 180 16.42 10.27 -7.21
CA LYS A 180 16.15 10.79 -8.55
C LYS A 180 16.36 9.73 -9.63
N GLU A 181 17.43 8.98 -9.56
CA GLU A 181 17.76 7.91 -10.51
C GLU A 181 16.77 6.76 -10.41
N LEU A 182 16.40 6.37 -9.19
CA LEU A 182 15.37 5.35 -8.96
C LEU A 182 14.01 5.77 -9.54
N LEU A 183 13.60 7.02 -9.30
CA LEU A 183 12.36 7.54 -9.87
C LEU A 183 12.41 7.62 -11.39
N GLU A 184 13.54 8.05 -11.96
CA GLU A 184 13.71 8.08 -13.41
C GLU A 184 13.65 6.69 -14.02
N PHE A 185 14.30 5.71 -13.39
CA PHE A 185 14.27 4.32 -13.83
C PHE A 185 12.86 3.73 -13.77
N TYR A 186 12.17 3.82 -12.62
CA TYR A 186 10.86 3.18 -12.45
C TYR A 186 9.70 3.96 -13.06
N MET A 187 9.72 5.29 -13.04
CA MET A 187 8.60 6.16 -13.36
C MET A 187 8.83 7.02 -14.61
N GLY A 188 10.09 7.10 -15.08
CA GLY A 188 10.47 7.84 -16.27
C GLY A 188 9.99 7.20 -17.58
N LYS A 189 10.31 7.86 -18.69
CA LYS A 189 9.91 7.42 -20.05
C LYS A 189 10.81 6.33 -20.64
N ASN A 190 11.94 6.02 -20.00
CA ASN A 190 12.89 5.02 -20.51
C ASN A 190 12.39 3.59 -20.30
N THR A 191 11.61 3.10 -21.27
CA THR A 191 11.03 1.75 -21.23
C THR A 191 12.05 0.66 -21.59
N MET A 192 13.06 0.98 -22.43
CA MET A 192 14.04 0.00 -22.87
C MET A 192 14.94 -0.51 -21.74
N GLU A 193 15.41 0.36 -20.87
CA GLU A 193 16.22 -0.06 -19.72
C GLU A 193 15.43 -0.97 -18.78
N ARG A 194 14.15 -0.64 -18.51
CA ARG A 194 13.28 -1.50 -17.71
C ARG A 194 13.02 -2.86 -18.36
N GLN A 195 12.84 -2.87 -19.68
CA GLN A 195 12.66 -4.12 -20.43
C GLN A 195 13.93 -4.99 -20.34
N ASN A 196 15.09 -4.42 -20.56
CA ASN A 196 16.36 -5.13 -20.43
C ASN A 196 16.58 -5.62 -18.97
N PHE A 197 16.24 -4.82 -17.98
CA PHE A 197 16.32 -5.24 -16.59
C PHE A 197 15.42 -6.44 -16.30
N ILE A 198 14.18 -6.43 -16.79
CA ILE A 198 13.25 -7.56 -16.62
C ILE A 198 13.80 -8.81 -17.30
N ILE A 199 14.28 -8.70 -18.54
CA ILE A 199 14.85 -9.83 -19.30
C ILE A 199 16.06 -10.43 -18.55
N ASN A 200 16.96 -9.56 -18.08
CA ASN A 200 18.20 -10.00 -17.41
C ASN A 200 17.97 -10.60 -16.02
N ASN A 201 16.84 -10.31 -15.39
CA ASN A 201 16.49 -10.79 -14.05
C ASN A 201 15.30 -11.76 -14.07
N LEU A 202 14.86 -12.21 -15.23
CA LEU A 202 13.76 -13.15 -15.35
C LEU A 202 14.20 -14.52 -14.78
N VAL A 203 13.54 -14.93 -13.72
CA VAL A 203 13.66 -16.30 -13.18
C VAL A 203 12.52 -17.11 -13.79
N ILE A 204 12.87 -18.09 -14.63
CA ILE A 204 11.90 -19.06 -15.14
C ILE A 204 11.79 -20.15 -14.09
N GLU A 205 10.64 -20.27 -13.45
CA GLU A 205 10.33 -21.48 -12.69
C GLU A 205 10.24 -22.63 -13.69
N GLU A 206 11.17 -23.58 -13.62
CA GLU A 206 10.98 -24.85 -14.31
C GLU A 206 9.73 -25.48 -13.70
N ASP A 207 8.71 -25.71 -14.52
CA ASP A 207 7.55 -26.49 -14.14
C ASP A 207 8.08 -27.85 -13.62
N LEU A 208 8.03 -28.04 -12.32
CA LEU A 208 8.18 -29.35 -11.72
C LEU A 208 6.89 -30.15 -12.04
N ALA A 209 6.69 -30.38 -13.33
CA ALA A 209 5.72 -31.34 -13.84
C ALA A 209 6.35 -32.73 -13.79
N SER A 210 6.14 -33.40 -12.68
CA SER A 210 6.22 -34.87 -12.61
C SER A 210 5.41 -35.37 -11.45
#